data_447e0a4540d8cd2a042a2807bec0df10
#
_entry.id   447e0a4540d8cd2a042a2807bec0df10
#
_cell.length_a   1.000
_cell.length_b   1.000
_cell.length_c   1.000
_cell.angle_alpha   90.00
_cell.angle_beta   90.00
_cell.angle_gamma   90.00
#
_symmetry.space_group_name_H-M   'P 1'
#
loop_
_entity.id
_entity.type
_entity.pdbx_description
1 polymer ?
#
loop_
_entity_poly.entity_id
_entity_poly.type
_entity_poly.pdbx_seq_one_letter_code
_entity_poly.pdbx_strand_id
1 'polypeptide(L)'
;MSTFKVNYDSAEKQKIISSLTLMDDLFMKVVLQDSKCTEFILQTIMDNAKLKLKKQILQKNLSNLHGHSLILDCLCEDEANNIYNIEIQNNISGAQPKRARYHAALLDMHSLKRGNDFTQLPRSYVIFITAKDVLHGQQQIYHVDRMIRESGKPFSDESHIIYFNTSYIDNSPLGKLAEDFHALETSKMHSPILSKRVEALKNFNAHQKGDQEMNVLLEQYRQKALKEGMEKGMEKGNLAKQKVMQLMGLLAEEGRIEDIKKASVDQEYLQSLLLEFDL
;
A
#
# COMPACT_ATOMS: atom_id res chain seq x y z
N MET A 1 -29.30 11.85 -4.55
CA MET A 1 -28.33 11.62 -3.46
C MET A 1 -27.43 12.83 -3.38
N SER A 2 -27.55 13.63 -2.34
CA SER A 2 -26.77 14.85 -2.12
C SER A 2 -25.34 14.43 -1.77
N THR A 3 -24.39 14.67 -2.67
CA THR A 3 -22.97 14.53 -2.40
C THR A 3 -22.56 15.64 -1.44
N PHE A 4 -22.36 15.30 -0.18
CA PHE A 4 -21.71 16.20 0.78
C PHE A 4 -20.29 16.49 0.25
N LYS A 5 -20.09 17.64 -0.39
CA LYS A 5 -18.77 18.18 -0.69
C LYS A 5 -18.20 18.76 0.60
N VAL A 6 -17.45 17.96 1.34
CA VAL A 6 -16.59 18.51 2.38
C VAL A 6 -15.44 19.19 1.65
N ASN A 7 -15.47 20.49 1.56
CA ASN A 7 -14.32 21.27 1.11
C ASN A 7 -13.37 21.40 2.28
N TYR A 8 -12.22 20.72 2.21
CA TYR A 8 -11.10 21.05 3.10
C TYR A 8 -10.75 22.53 2.89
N ASP A 9 -10.59 23.27 3.97
CA ASP A 9 -10.02 24.60 3.88
C ASP A 9 -8.53 24.50 3.50
N SER A 10 -7.92 25.62 3.16
CA SER A 10 -6.51 25.68 2.75
C SER A 10 -5.57 25.18 3.85
N ALA A 11 -5.90 25.39 5.12
CA ALA A 11 -5.07 24.98 6.25
C ALA A 11 -5.14 23.46 6.50
N GLU A 12 -6.32 22.85 6.36
CA GLU A 12 -6.50 21.40 6.46
C GLU A 12 -5.76 20.67 5.34
N LYS A 13 -5.86 21.17 4.11
CA LYS A 13 -5.10 20.63 2.97
C LYS A 13 -3.60 20.64 3.24
N GLN A 14 -3.09 21.79 3.69
CA GLN A 14 -1.66 21.94 3.99
C GLN A 14 -1.21 21.00 5.13
N LYS A 15 -2.05 20.81 6.14
CA LYS A 15 -1.77 19.88 7.23
C LYS A 15 -1.66 18.43 6.74
N ILE A 16 -2.57 17.99 5.87
CA ILE A 16 -2.50 16.66 5.26
C ILE A 16 -1.21 16.53 4.43
N ILE A 17 -0.96 17.48 3.53
CA ILE A 17 0.20 17.44 2.62
C ILE A 17 1.52 17.41 3.40
N SER A 18 1.64 18.21 4.47
CA SER A 18 2.87 18.24 5.28
C SER A 18 3.14 16.92 6.02
N SER A 19 2.11 16.14 6.33
CA SER A 19 2.25 14.85 7.01
C SER A 19 2.58 13.68 6.08
N LEU A 20 2.54 13.86 4.76
CA LEU A 20 2.80 12.79 3.80
C LEU A 20 4.29 12.46 3.70
N THR A 21 4.58 11.17 3.60
CA THR A 21 5.91 10.61 3.35
C THR A 21 5.90 9.76 2.09
N LEU A 22 7.06 9.34 1.59
CA LEU A 22 7.15 8.43 0.45
C LEU A 22 6.60 7.03 0.76
N MET A 23 6.37 6.70 2.05
CA MET A 23 5.69 5.47 2.44
C MET A 23 4.16 5.55 2.28
N ASP A 24 3.60 6.73 2.06
CA ASP A 24 2.17 6.87 1.78
C ASP A 24 1.87 6.43 0.35
N ASP A 25 1.10 5.34 0.22
CA ASP A 25 0.75 4.72 -1.05
C ASP A 25 0.22 5.72 -2.09
N LEU A 26 -0.74 6.56 -1.71
CA LEU A 26 -1.31 7.55 -2.61
C LEU A 26 -0.32 8.66 -2.99
N PHE A 27 0.49 9.12 -2.03
CA PHE A 27 1.50 10.14 -2.29
C PHE A 27 2.61 9.61 -3.18
N MET A 28 3.09 8.41 -2.91
CA MET A 28 4.13 7.78 -3.71
C MET A 28 3.71 7.59 -5.17
N LYS A 29 2.44 7.26 -5.44
CA LYS A 29 1.90 7.20 -6.81
C LYS A 29 2.07 8.51 -7.57
N VAL A 30 1.91 9.65 -6.90
CA VAL A 30 2.13 10.97 -7.50
C VAL A 30 3.61 11.26 -7.67
N VAL A 31 4.45 10.89 -6.70
CA VAL A 31 5.91 11.03 -6.81
C VAL A 31 6.45 10.24 -8.00
N LEU A 32 6.02 8.99 -8.16
CA LEU A 32 6.43 8.10 -9.24
C LEU A 32 5.91 8.53 -10.64
N GLN A 33 5.06 9.55 -10.77
CA GLN A 33 4.76 10.13 -12.08
C GLN A 33 5.99 10.75 -12.75
N ASP A 34 6.97 11.17 -11.96
CA ASP A 34 8.30 11.51 -12.49
C ASP A 34 9.16 10.23 -12.58
N SER A 35 9.38 9.76 -13.81
CA SER A 35 10.16 8.55 -14.07
C SER A 35 11.62 8.62 -13.55
N LYS A 36 12.17 9.82 -13.36
CA LYS A 36 13.50 10.01 -12.76
C LYS A 36 13.52 9.57 -11.29
N CYS A 37 12.41 9.77 -10.56
CA CYS A 37 12.28 9.29 -9.18
C CYS A 37 12.28 7.75 -9.15
N THR A 38 11.50 7.13 -10.04
CA THR A 38 11.44 5.67 -10.16
C THR A 38 12.79 5.08 -10.56
N GLU A 39 13.45 5.68 -11.56
CA GLU A 39 14.76 5.27 -12.03
C GLU A 39 15.81 5.33 -10.90
N PHE A 40 15.84 6.42 -10.14
CA PHE A 40 16.74 6.59 -9.00
C PHE A 40 16.49 5.52 -7.91
N ILE A 41 15.24 5.25 -7.57
CA ILE A 41 14.87 4.23 -6.59
C ILE A 41 15.35 2.85 -7.05
N LEU A 42 15.08 2.50 -8.32
CA LEU A 42 15.53 1.23 -8.90
C LEU A 42 17.04 1.13 -8.97
N GLN A 43 17.74 2.19 -9.41
CA GLN A 43 19.21 2.23 -9.43
C GLN A 43 19.79 1.93 -8.04
N THR A 44 19.18 2.48 -6.99
CA THR A 44 19.65 2.28 -5.61
C THR A 44 19.35 0.86 -5.10
N ILE A 45 18.13 0.36 -5.32
CA ILE A 45 17.72 -0.98 -4.86
C ILE A 45 18.49 -2.07 -5.60
N MET A 46 18.72 -1.89 -6.90
CA MET A 46 19.41 -2.86 -7.76
C MET A 46 20.94 -2.71 -7.73
N ASP A 47 21.45 -1.76 -6.96
CA ASP A 47 22.89 -1.38 -6.96
C ASP A 47 23.46 -1.22 -8.39
N ASN A 48 22.67 -0.57 -9.27
CA ASN A 48 22.99 -0.40 -10.68
C ASN A 48 22.75 1.04 -11.15
N ALA A 49 23.73 1.90 -11.00
CA ALA A 49 23.68 3.30 -11.44
C ALA A 49 23.49 3.48 -12.96
N LYS A 50 23.67 2.43 -13.75
CA LYS A 50 23.50 2.46 -15.22
C LYS A 50 22.09 2.03 -15.66
N LEU A 51 21.25 1.57 -14.74
CA LEU A 51 19.86 1.22 -15.06
C LEU A 51 19.14 2.43 -15.64
N LYS A 52 18.51 2.24 -16.79
CA LYS A 52 17.72 3.27 -17.48
C LYS A 52 16.34 2.72 -17.80
N LEU A 53 15.33 3.48 -17.47
CA LEU A 53 13.95 3.12 -17.76
C LEU A 53 13.60 3.46 -19.21
N LYS A 54 13.09 2.46 -19.92
CA LYS A 54 12.52 2.58 -21.27
C LYS A 54 11.01 2.87 -21.20
N LYS A 55 10.32 2.29 -20.21
CA LYS A 55 8.87 2.40 -20.05
C LYS A 55 8.48 2.34 -18.59
N GLN A 56 7.43 3.10 -18.26
CA GLN A 56 6.79 3.07 -16.95
C GLN A 56 5.28 3.15 -17.09
N ILE A 57 4.55 2.37 -16.31
CA ILE A 57 3.09 2.37 -16.23
C ILE A 57 2.70 2.34 -14.77
N LEU A 58 1.99 3.36 -14.31
CA LEU A 58 1.42 3.42 -12.96
C LEU A 58 0.03 2.79 -12.96
N GLN A 59 -0.34 2.20 -11.83
CA GLN A 59 -1.66 1.60 -11.60
C GLN A 59 -2.07 0.63 -12.72
N LYS A 60 -1.12 -0.23 -13.13
CA LYS A 60 -1.37 -1.21 -14.17
C LYS A 60 -2.31 -2.30 -13.67
N ASN A 61 -3.49 -2.39 -14.26
CA ASN A 61 -4.41 -3.50 -13.99
C ASN A 61 -3.94 -4.78 -14.72
N LEU A 62 -3.73 -5.85 -13.96
CA LEU A 62 -3.50 -7.20 -14.44
C LEU A 62 -4.75 -8.02 -14.14
N SER A 63 -5.60 -8.18 -15.15
CA SER A 63 -6.85 -8.92 -15.00
C SER A 63 -6.60 -10.43 -14.94
N ASN A 64 -7.28 -11.10 -14.00
CA ASN A 64 -7.31 -12.55 -13.93
C ASN A 64 -8.77 -13.01 -14.01
N LEU A 65 -9.12 -13.72 -15.09
CA LEU A 65 -10.49 -14.19 -15.34
C LEU A 65 -10.96 -15.26 -14.34
N HIS A 66 -10.04 -15.95 -13.68
CA HIS A 66 -10.33 -17.09 -12.79
C HIS A 66 -9.91 -16.85 -11.33
N GLY A 67 -9.46 -15.65 -10.98
CA GLY A 67 -8.96 -15.37 -9.64
C GLY A 67 -8.83 -13.87 -9.34
N HIS A 68 -8.00 -13.55 -8.35
CA HIS A 68 -7.76 -12.16 -7.98
C HIS A 68 -6.98 -11.43 -9.07
N SER A 69 -7.56 -10.35 -9.60
CA SER A 69 -6.83 -9.36 -10.39
C SER A 69 -5.95 -8.51 -9.49
N LEU A 70 -4.85 -7.98 -10.04
CA LEU A 70 -3.96 -7.07 -9.34
C LEU A 70 -3.96 -5.70 -10.03
N ILE A 71 -3.79 -4.67 -9.21
CA ILE A 71 -3.40 -3.35 -9.69
C ILE A 71 -1.99 -3.14 -9.18
N LEU A 72 -1.02 -3.11 -10.10
CA LEU A 72 0.39 -2.89 -9.76
C LEU A 72 0.61 -1.39 -9.54
N ASP A 73 1.31 -1.03 -8.45
CA ASP A 73 1.57 0.38 -8.16
C ASP A 73 2.43 1.02 -9.24
N CYS A 74 3.53 0.39 -9.60
CA CYS A 74 4.40 0.86 -10.67
C CYS A 74 5.05 -0.32 -11.42
N LEU A 75 4.75 -0.44 -12.71
CA LEU A 75 5.35 -1.41 -13.62
C LEU A 75 6.35 -0.70 -14.53
N CYS A 76 7.59 -1.15 -14.52
CA CYS A 76 8.68 -0.56 -15.31
C CYS A 76 9.35 -1.60 -16.22
N GLU A 77 9.90 -1.12 -17.33
CA GLU A 77 10.75 -1.86 -18.24
C GLU A 77 12.04 -1.05 -18.47
N ASP A 78 13.20 -1.67 -18.31
CA ASP A 78 14.49 -1.02 -18.59
C ASP A 78 14.95 -1.22 -20.05
N GLU A 79 16.08 -0.59 -20.42
CA GLU A 79 16.66 -0.72 -21.77
C GLU A 79 17.13 -2.14 -22.09
N ALA A 80 17.39 -2.99 -21.07
CA ALA A 80 17.73 -4.39 -21.22
C ALA A 80 16.50 -5.30 -21.31
N ASN A 81 15.27 -4.71 -21.32
CA ASN A 81 13.96 -5.37 -21.31
C ASN A 81 13.68 -6.19 -20.04
N ASN A 82 14.37 -5.91 -18.94
CA ASN A 82 13.97 -6.43 -17.63
C ASN A 82 12.69 -5.73 -17.16
N ILE A 83 11.84 -6.46 -16.46
CA ILE A 83 10.56 -5.95 -15.93
C ILE A 83 10.63 -5.83 -14.42
N TYR A 84 10.20 -4.68 -13.90
CA TYR A 84 10.17 -4.36 -12.48
C TYR A 84 8.74 -4.01 -12.07
N ASN A 85 8.21 -4.71 -11.08
CA ASN A 85 6.99 -4.34 -10.37
C ASN A 85 7.37 -3.79 -9.00
N ILE A 86 7.12 -2.50 -8.76
CA ILE A 86 7.37 -1.85 -7.46
C ILE A 86 6.04 -1.73 -6.71
N GLU A 87 6.00 -2.21 -5.48
CA GLU A 87 4.87 -2.17 -4.57
C GLU A 87 5.29 -1.51 -3.26
N ILE A 88 4.52 -0.53 -2.77
CA ILE A 88 4.77 0.15 -1.50
C ILE A 88 3.80 -0.35 -0.45
N GLN A 89 4.31 -0.85 0.69
CA GLN A 89 3.50 -1.51 1.69
C GLN A 89 3.81 -1.05 3.11
N ASN A 90 2.87 -0.34 3.73
CA ASN A 90 2.97 0.08 5.13
C ASN A 90 2.68 -1.06 6.13
N ASN A 91 1.87 -2.03 5.71
CA ASN A 91 1.44 -3.14 6.55
C ASN A 91 2.10 -4.46 6.11
N ILE A 92 2.53 -5.27 7.08
CA ILE A 92 3.11 -6.60 6.84
C ILE A 92 2.17 -7.50 6.02
N SER A 93 0.86 -7.44 6.27
CA SER A 93 -0.15 -8.21 5.54
C SER A 93 -0.19 -7.91 4.04
N GLY A 94 0.23 -6.71 3.64
CA GLY A 94 0.30 -6.29 2.24
C GLY A 94 1.48 -6.85 1.46
N ALA A 95 2.51 -7.38 2.15
CA ALA A 95 3.75 -7.85 1.53
C ALA A 95 4.09 -9.32 1.86
N GLN A 96 3.08 -10.14 2.17
CA GLN A 96 3.31 -11.54 2.51
C GLN A 96 3.95 -12.33 1.35
N PRO A 97 4.81 -13.34 1.64
CA PRO A 97 5.50 -14.13 0.61
C PRO A 97 4.57 -14.76 -0.44
N LYS A 98 3.39 -15.24 -0.04
CA LYS A 98 2.41 -15.79 -1.00
C LYS A 98 1.87 -14.72 -1.96
N ARG A 99 1.71 -13.48 -1.50
CA ARG A 99 1.30 -12.36 -2.34
C ARG A 99 2.40 -12.00 -3.35
N ALA A 100 3.67 -11.95 -2.90
CA ALA A 100 4.80 -11.69 -3.79
C ALA A 100 4.90 -12.75 -4.90
N ARG A 101 4.76 -14.04 -4.55
CA ARG A 101 4.69 -15.13 -5.53
C ARG A 101 3.53 -14.96 -6.52
N TYR A 102 2.37 -14.50 -6.05
CA TYR A 102 1.20 -14.28 -6.91
C TYR A 102 1.42 -13.11 -7.88
N HIS A 103 2.07 -12.02 -7.43
CA HIS A 103 2.49 -10.92 -8.29
C HIS A 103 3.43 -11.41 -9.39
N ALA A 104 4.45 -12.21 -9.06
CA ALA A 104 5.39 -12.76 -10.04
C ALA A 104 4.65 -13.61 -11.10
N ALA A 105 3.75 -14.51 -10.67
CA ALA A 105 3.00 -15.37 -11.60
C ALA A 105 2.10 -14.56 -12.57
N LEU A 106 1.41 -13.53 -12.07
CA LEU A 106 0.59 -12.67 -12.92
C LEU A 106 1.43 -11.80 -13.86
N LEU A 107 2.59 -11.35 -13.39
CA LEU A 107 3.53 -10.58 -14.21
C LEU A 107 4.00 -11.43 -15.40
N ASP A 108 4.42 -12.66 -15.16
CA ASP A 108 4.81 -13.62 -16.22
C ASP A 108 3.67 -13.90 -17.19
N MET A 109 2.46 -14.18 -16.67
CA MET A 109 1.28 -14.45 -17.49
C MET A 109 0.92 -13.29 -18.43
N HIS A 110 1.13 -12.05 -17.98
CA HIS A 110 0.86 -10.86 -18.77
C HIS A 110 2.04 -10.40 -19.66
N SER A 111 3.23 -10.92 -19.42
CA SER A 111 4.43 -10.59 -20.19
C SER A 111 4.58 -11.49 -21.43
N LEU A 112 4.19 -12.77 -21.32
CA LEU A 112 4.29 -13.72 -22.40
C LEU A 112 3.07 -13.61 -23.34
N LYS A 113 3.29 -13.29 -24.59
CA LYS A 113 2.23 -13.24 -25.61
C LYS A 113 1.83 -14.65 -26.05
N ARG A 114 0.56 -14.81 -26.41
CA ARG A 114 0.04 -16.08 -26.94
C ARG A 114 0.86 -16.54 -28.16
N GLY A 115 1.31 -17.78 -28.13
CA GLY A 115 2.11 -18.39 -29.20
C GLY A 115 3.62 -18.17 -29.09
N ASN A 116 4.07 -17.37 -28.12
CA ASN A 116 5.50 -17.22 -27.86
C ASN A 116 6.05 -18.42 -27.05
N ASP A 117 7.33 -18.72 -27.25
CA ASP A 117 8.05 -19.70 -26.46
C ASP A 117 8.31 -19.17 -25.04
N PHE A 118 8.34 -20.06 -24.03
CA PHE A 118 8.58 -19.69 -22.63
C PHE A 118 9.96 -19.09 -22.39
N THR A 119 10.95 -19.40 -23.22
CA THR A 119 12.29 -18.78 -23.18
C THR A 119 12.28 -17.28 -23.49
N GLN A 120 11.16 -16.75 -23.98
CA GLN A 120 10.96 -15.32 -24.24
C GLN A 120 10.37 -14.57 -23.04
N LEU A 121 10.15 -15.25 -21.90
CA LEU A 121 9.83 -14.54 -20.66
C LEU A 121 10.98 -13.59 -20.30
N PRO A 122 10.68 -12.32 -20.01
CA PRO A 122 11.72 -11.38 -19.60
C PRO A 122 12.16 -11.70 -18.18
N ARG A 123 13.38 -11.32 -17.84
CA ARG A 123 13.82 -11.27 -16.44
C ARG A 123 12.89 -10.33 -15.67
N SER A 124 12.33 -10.81 -14.56
CA SER A 124 11.31 -10.08 -13.81
C SER A 124 11.70 -9.91 -12.35
N TYR A 125 11.36 -8.75 -11.79
CA TYR A 125 11.59 -8.38 -10.40
C TYR A 125 10.29 -7.89 -9.77
N VAL A 126 9.85 -8.55 -8.71
CA VAL A 126 8.77 -8.06 -7.84
C VAL A 126 9.42 -7.44 -6.61
N ILE A 127 9.34 -6.13 -6.47
CA ILE A 127 10.01 -5.35 -5.43
C ILE A 127 8.96 -4.83 -4.46
N PHE A 128 8.99 -5.32 -3.23
CA PHE A 128 8.21 -4.76 -2.13
C PHE A 128 9.07 -3.80 -1.32
N ILE A 129 8.69 -2.52 -1.30
CA ILE A 129 9.24 -1.50 -0.41
C ILE A 129 8.35 -1.48 0.83
N THR A 130 8.89 -1.85 1.98
CA THR A 130 8.09 -2.11 3.19
C THR A 130 8.51 -1.21 4.35
N ALA A 131 7.53 -0.67 5.09
CA ALA A 131 7.78 0.12 6.30
C ALA A 131 8.27 -0.72 7.47
N LYS A 132 8.13 -2.05 7.40
CA LYS A 132 8.49 -2.99 8.47
C LYS A 132 9.18 -4.21 7.88
N ASP A 133 10.00 -4.87 8.70
CA ASP A 133 10.65 -6.13 8.31
C ASP A 133 9.62 -7.27 8.22
N VAL A 134 9.21 -7.60 7.01
CA VAL A 134 8.20 -8.64 6.72
C VAL A 134 8.76 -10.05 6.92
N LEU A 135 10.07 -10.24 6.68
CA LEU A 135 10.73 -11.55 6.73
C LEU A 135 11.43 -11.81 8.07
N HIS A 136 11.42 -10.83 8.98
CA HIS A 136 11.93 -10.94 10.35
C HIS A 136 13.41 -11.35 10.46
N GLY A 137 14.21 -11.13 9.40
CA GLY A 137 15.63 -11.47 9.34
C GLY A 137 16.55 -10.31 9.71
N GLN A 138 16.00 -9.13 10.08
CA GLN A 138 16.75 -7.93 10.44
C GLN A 138 17.73 -7.47 9.34
N GLN A 139 17.36 -7.68 8.07
CA GLN A 139 18.13 -7.20 6.93
C GLN A 139 17.45 -5.99 6.31
N GLN A 140 18.25 -5.13 5.70
CA GLN A 140 17.78 -3.97 4.95
C GLN A 140 17.16 -4.38 3.61
N ILE A 141 17.74 -5.39 2.97
CA ILE A 141 17.25 -5.92 1.71
C ILE A 141 17.31 -7.46 1.72
N TYR A 142 16.30 -8.07 1.14
CA TYR A 142 16.24 -9.52 0.95
C TYR A 142 16.07 -9.81 -0.54
N HIS A 143 16.92 -10.69 -1.05
CA HIS A 143 16.80 -11.27 -2.39
C HIS A 143 16.25 -12.68 -2.25
N VAL A 144 15.13 -12.95 -2.89
CA VAL A 144 14.45 -14.25 -2.82
C VAL A 144 14.44 -14.87 -4.20
N ASP A 145 15.28 -15.89 -4.35
CA ASP A 145 15.50 -16.63 -5.58
C ASP A 145 15.20 -18.11 -5.38
N ARG A 146 14.92 -18.83 -6.47
CA ARG A 146 14.73 -20.27 -6.44
C ARG A 146 16.06 -21.02 -6.57
N MET A 147 16.20 -22.10 -5.81
CA MET A 147 17.37 -22.94 -5.80
C MET A 147 17.01 -24.42 -6.04
N ILE A 148 17.87 -25.13 -6.75
CA ILE A 148 17.82 -26.59 -6.90
C ILE A 148 18.35 -27.19 -5.60
N ARG A 149 17.47 -27.82 -4.81
CA ARG A 149 17.78 -28.31 -3.47
C ARG A 149 18.94 -29.33 -3.46
N GLU A 150 18.94 -30.24 -4.43
CA GLU A 150 19.90 -31.34 -4.51
C GLU A 150 21.32 -30.90 -4.83
N SER A 151 21.47 -29.81 -5.58
CA SER A 151 22.78 -29.29 -6.01
C SER A 151 23.20 -28.01 -5.31
N GLY A 152 22.29 -27.33 -4.60
CA GLY A 152 22.50 -26.00 -4.03
C GLY A 152 22.72 -24.91 -5.06
N LYS A 153 22.47 -25.17 -6.35
CA LYS A 153 22.65 -24.20 -7.44
C LYS A 153 21.39 -23.37 -7.67
N PRO A 154 21.52 -22.13 -8.16
CA PRO A 154 20.37 -21.35 -8.61
C PRO A 154 19.54 -22.08 -9.67
N PHE A 155 18.24 -21.95 -9.62
CA PHE A 155 17.32 -22.52 -10.62
C PHE A 155 17.40 -21.74 -11.96
N SER A 156 17.83 -20.48 -11.89
CA SER A 156 18.09 -19.59 -13.04
C SER A 156 16.88 -19.37 -13.94
N ASP A 157 15.68 -19.25 -13.33
CA ASP A 157 14.43 -18.96 -14.02
C ASP A 157 14.18 -17.46 -14.25
N GLU A 158 15.14 -16.62 -13.83
CA GLU A 158 15.12 -15.16 -13.99
C GLU A 158 13.91 -14.44 -13.40
N SER A 159 13.20 -15.08 -12.46
CA SER A 159 12.08 -14.49 -11.71
C SER A 159 12.52 -14.23 -10.27
N HIS A 160 12.63 -12.97 -9.89
CA HIS A 160 13.21 -12.51 -8.65
C HIS A 160 12.19 -11.78 -7.78
N ILE A 161 12.27 -11.94 -6.46
CA ILE A 161 11.49 -11.14 -5.50
C ILE A 161 12.48 -10.41 -4.59
N ILE A 162 12.27 -9.11 -4.41
CA ILE A 162 13.10 -8.27 -3.53
C ILE A 162 12.21 -7.64 -2.47
N TYR A 163 12.64 -7.70 -1.21
CA TYR A 163 12.05 -6.92 -0.13
C TYR A 163 13.07 -5.86 0.30
N PHE A 164 12.72 -4.60 0.12
CA PHE A 164 13.47 -3.48 0.67
C PHE A 164 12.78 -3.02 1.96
N ASN A 165 13.42 -3.32 3.08
CA ASN A 165 12.95 -2.99 4.42
C ASN A 165 13.43 -1.60 4.82
N THR A 166 12.56 -0.61 4.75
CA THR A 166 12.88 0.79 5.08
C THR A 166 12.91 1.08 6.59
N SER A 167 12.60 0.09 7.45
CA SER A 167 12.79 0.24 8.90
C SER A 167 14.25 0.11 9.34
N TYR A 168 15.12 -0.40 8.45
CA TYR A 168 16.55 -0.50 8.70
C TYR A 168 17.27 0.70 8.10
N ILE A 169 17.93 1.48 8.96
CA ILE A 169 18.59 2.74 8.59
C ILE A 169 20.06 2.63 8.91
N ASP A 170 20.91 2.96 7.93
CA ASP A 170 22.37 3.07 8.08
C ASP A 170 22.92 4.12 7.10
N ASN A 171 24.26 4.28 7.07
CA ASN A 171 24.90 5.24 6.17
C ASN A 171 25.09 4.76 4.72
N SER A 172 24.60 3.55 4.38
CA SER A 172 24.66 3.03 3.01
C SER A 172 23.72 3.82 2.07
N PRO A 173 23.86 3.67 0.75
CA PRO A 173 22.91 4.23 -0.21
C PRO A 173 21.45 3.77 0.05
N LEU A 174 21.27 2.50 0.42
CA LEU A 174 19.95 1.95 0.78
C LEU A 174 19.43 2.55 2.08
N GLY A 175 20.30 2.72 3.12
CA GLY A 175 19.90 3.34 4.38
C GLY A 175 19.46 4.78 4.21
N LYS A 176 20.18 5.55 3.40
CA LYS A 176 19.78 6.92 3.03
C LYS A 176 18.48 6.96 2.25
N LEU A 177 18.27 6.01 1.33
CA LEU A 177 17.00 5.88 0.65
C LEU A 177 15.87 5.51 1.62
N ALA A 178 16.13 4.62 2.61
CA ALA A 178 15.16 4.29 3.65
C ALA A 178 14.78 5.52 4.48
N GLU A 179 15.75 6.36 4.88
CA GLU A 179 15.47 7.64 5.55
C GLU A 179 14.61 8.56 4.70
N ASP A 180 14.91 8.68 3.39
CA ASP A 180 14.11 9.48 2.45
C ASP A 180 12.65 9.02 2.41
N PHE A 181 12.39 7.70 2.50
CA PHE A 181 11.03 7.17 2.52
C PHE A 181 10.22 7.59 3.75
N HIS A 182 10.86 7.87 4.86
CA HIS A 182 10.22 8.29 6.11
C HIS A 182 10.32 9.80 6.38
N ALA A 183 11.06 10.54 5.56
CA ALA A 183 11.28 11.97 5.75
C ALA A 183 9.98 12.77 5.58
N LEU A 184 9.60 13.52 6.61
CA LEU A 184 8.51 14.49 6.55
C LEU A 184 8.94 15.80 5.87
N GLU A 185 10.19 16.20 6.08
CA GLU A 185 10.76 17.44 5.59
C GLU A 185 11.77 17.14 4.46
N THR A 186 11.65 17.87 3.37
CA THR A 186 12.54 17.71 2.21
C THR A 186 14.00 18.07 2.51
N SER A 187 14.22 18.96 3.50
CA SER A 187 15.55 19.33 4.00
C SER A 187 16.31 18.18 4.65
N LYS A 188 15.62 17.13 5.08
CA LYS A 188 16.19 15.92 5.70
C LYS A 188 16.42 14.78 4.69
N MET A 189 15.99 14.97 3.45
CA MET A 189 16.17 13.96 2.41
C MET A 189 17.59 14.01 1.84
N HIS A 190 18.14 12.82 1.59
CA HIS A 190 19.48 12.64 1.02
C HIS A 190 19.50 12.72 -0.50
N SER A 191 18.43 12.27 -1.15
CA SER A 191 18.32 12.29 -2.60
C SER A 191 17.85 13.65 -3.12
N PRO A 192 18.67 14.39 -3.90
CA PRO A 192 18.20 15.64 -4.51
C PRO A 192 17.07 15.44 -5.52
N ILE A 193 16.98 14.26 -6.14
CA ILE A 193 15.93 13.93 -7.12
C ILE A 193 14.59 13.79 -6.40
N LEU A 194 14.54 12.98 -5.34
CA LEU A 194 13.33 12.77 -4.56
C LEU A 194 12.94 14.04 -3.80
N SER A 195 13.90 14.70 -3.13
CA SER A 195 13.68 15.94 -2.38
C SER A 195 13.05 17.03 -3.27
N LYS A 196 13.61 17.29 -4.46
CA LYS A 196 13.07 18.27 -5.40
C LYS A 196 11.64 17.94 -5.86
N ARG A 197 11.34 16.65 -6.12
CA ARG A 197 9.98 16.23 -6.51
C ARG A 197 9.00 16.39 -5.35
N VAL A 198 9.37 15.94 -4.15
CA VAL A 198 8.55 16.06 -2.94
C VAL A 198 8.32 17.53 -2.59
N GLU A 199 9.34 18.37 -2.68
CA GLU A 199 9.23 19.82 -2.45
C GLU A 199 8.25 20.46 -3.43
N ALA A 200 8.36 20.17 -4.71
CA ALA A 200 7.44 20.67 -5.72
C ALA A 200 5.98 20.26 -5.47
N LEU A 201 5.76 19.05 -4.92
CA LEU A 201 4.43 18.57 -4.57
C LEU A 201 3.90 19.15 -3.25
N LYS A 202 4.77 19.38 -2.26
CA LYS A 202 4.38 19.91 -0.95
C LYS A 202 4.22 21.45 -0.96
N ASN A 203 4.96 22.17 -1.81
CA ASN A 203 4.84 23.60 -2.00
C ASN A 203 3.67 23.94 -2.93
N PHE A 204 2.47 23.62 -2.46
CA PHE A 204 1.22 23.78 -3.17
C PHE A 204 0.87 25.28 -3.36
N ASN A 205 0.80 25.73 -4.62
CA ASN A 205 0.16 26.97 -5.03
C ASN A 205 -0.87 26.67 -6.13
N ALA A 206 -2.14 26.96 -5.87
CA ALA A 206 -3.33 26.52 -6.64
C ALA A 206 -3.39 26.86 -8.16
N HIS A 207 -2.29 27.26 -8.79
CA HIS A 207 -2.25 27.70 -10.19
C HIS A 207 -1.19 27.03 -11.07
N GLN A 208 -0.47 25.98 -10.58
CA GLN A 208 0.55 25.27 -11.36
C GLN A 208 0.17 23.79 -11.63
N LYS A 209 0.81 23.18 -12.62
CA LYS A 209 0.50 21.81 -13.09
C LYS A 209 0.57 20.73 -11.97
N GLY A 210 1.43 20.91 -10.97
CA GLY A 210 1.49 20.05 -9.76
C GLY A 210 0.25 20.11 -8.88
N ASP A 211 -0.56 21.16 -9.00
CA ASP A 211 -1.76 21.36 -8.20
C ASP A 211 -2.91 20.42 -8.58
N GLN A 212 -3.01 20.02 -9.85
CA GLN A 212 -4.02 19.06 -10.28
C GLN A 212 -3.72 17.68 -9.70
N GLU A 213 -2.45 17.26 -9.71
CA GLU A 213 -2.00 15.98 -9.14
C GLU A 213 -2.30 15.92 -7.64
N MET A 214 -1.99 16.99 -6.90
CA MET A 214 -2.26 17.08 -5.46
C MET A 214 -3.75 17.21 -5.13
N ASN A 215 -4.54 17.89 -5.94
CA ASN A 215 -5.99 17.94 -5.74
C ASN A 215 -6.64 16.56 -5.93
N VAL A 216 -6.23 15.81 -6.95
CA VAL A 216 -6.68 14.43 -7.16
C VAL A 216 -6.25 13.54 -5.99
N LEU A 217 -5.02 13.67 -5.51
CA LEU A 217 -4.50 12.96 -4.35
C LEU A 217 -5.34 13.25 -3.09
N LEU A 218 -5.59 14.51 -2.77
CA LEU A 218 -6.39 14.90 -1.61
C LEU A 218 -7.83 14.36 -1.70
N GLU A 219 -8.42 14.35 -2.88
CA GLU A 219 -9.74 13.75 -3.08
C GLU A 219 -9.70 12.22 -2.85
N GLN A 220 -8.65 11.53 -3.30
CA GLN A 220 -8.46 10.10 -3.03
C GLN A 220 -8.29 9.83 -1.53
N TYR A 221 -7.53 10.65 -0.80
CA TYR A 221 -7.42 10.55 0.66
C TYR A 221 -8.78 10.73 1.34
N ARG A 222 -9.55 11.71 0.90
CA ARG A 222 -10.89 11.95 1.41
C ARG A 222 -11.80 10.74 1.18
N GLN A 223 -11.80 10.19 -0.01
CA GLN A 223 -12.59 9.02 -0.37
C GLN A 223 -12.19 7.80 0.47
N LYS A 224 -10.89 7.60 0.65
CA LYS A 224 -10.35 6.52 1.49
C LYS A 224 -10.78 6.68 2.94
N ALA A 225 -10.63 7.86 3.51
CA ALA A 225 -11.04 8.16 4.89
C ALA A 225 -12.55 7.98 5.12
N LEU A 226 -13.38 8.41 4.16
CA LEU A 226 -14.83 8.20 4.20
C LEU A 226 -15.18 6.71 4.18
N LYS A 227 -14.56 5.95 3.28
CA LYS A 227 -14.77 4.50 3.18
C LYS A 227 -14.38 3.78 4.46
N GLU A 228 -13.19 4.05 4.99
CA GLU A 228 -12.72 3.49 6.26
C GLU A 228 -13.61 3.87 7.44
N GLY A 229 -14.07 5.12 7.47
CA GLY A 229 -15.03 5.60 8.48
C GLY A 229 -16.36 4.88 8.40
N MET A 230 -16.90 4.68 7.18
CA MET A 230 -18.12 3.91 6.95
C MET A 230 -17.96 2.44 7.36
N GLU A 231 -16.88 1.79 6.95
CA GLU A 231 -16.59 0.38 7.31
C GLU A 231 -16.48 0.20 8.82
N LYS A 232 -15.73 1.05 9.51
CA LYS A 232 -15.63 1.05 10.98
C LYS A 232 -16.97 1.35 11.66
N GLY A 233 -17.75 2.26 11.09
CA GLY A 233 -19.10 2.56 11.58
C GLY A 233 -20.05 1.38 11.44
N MET A 234 -20.04 0.69 10.31
CA MET A 234 -20.82 -0.52 10.06
C MET A 234 -20.38 -1.68 10.97
N GLU A 235 -19.07 -1.89 11.15
CA GLU A 235 -18.54 -2.92 12.04
C GLU A 235 -18.98 -2.70 13.50
N LYS A 236 -18.84 -1.47 14.00
CA LYS A 236 -19.32 -1.09 15.34
C LYS A 236 -20.83 -1.26 15.48
N GLY A 237 -21.60 -0.85 14.46
CA GLY A 237 -23.05 -1.03 14.43
C GLY A 237 -23.47 -2.49 14.44
N ASN A 238 -22.78 -3.35 13.68
CA ASN A 238 -23.03 -4.79 13.66
C ASN A 238 -22.69 -5.44 15.00
N LEU A 239 -21.57 -5.07 15.61
CA LEU A 239 -21.17 -5.58 16.93
C LEU A 239 -22.19 -5.16 18.01
N ALA A 240 -22.60 -3.91 18.01
CA ALA A 240 -23.65 -3.43 18.94
C ALA A 240 -24.96 -4.19 18.76
N LYS A 241 -25.37 -4.42 17.49
CA LYS A 241 -26.56 -5.22 17.20
C LYS A 241 -26.44 -6.66 17.69
N GLN A 242 -25.28 -7.30 17.51
CA GLN A 242 -25.03 -8.65 18.01
C GLN A 242 -25.15 -8.72 19.54
N LYS A 243 -24.56 -7.76 20.27
CA LYS A 243 -24.68 -7.68 21.73
C LYS A 243 -26.12 -7.55 22.20
N VAL A 244 -26.89 -6.68 21.55
CA VAL A 244 -28.34 -6.52 21.87
C VAL A 244 -29.12 -7.82 21.59
N MET A 245 -28.85 -8.48 20.46
CA MET A 245 -29.50 -9.76 20.16
C MET A 245 -29.14 -10.86 21.18
N GLN A 246 -27.87 -10.93 21.59
CA GLN A 246 -27.40 -11.86 22.63
C GLN A 246 -28.10 -11.56 23.98
N LEU A 247 -28.15 -10.31 24.38
CA LEU A 247 -28.87 -9.89 25.60
C LEU A 247 -30.34 -10.30 25.55
N MET A 248 -31.01 -10.05 24.42
CA MET A 248 -32.45 -10.42 24.29
C MET A 248 -32.65 -11.94 24.42
N GLY A 249 -31.71 -12.76 23.88
CA GLY A 249 -31.71 -14.19 24.05
C GLY A 249 -31.57 -14.62 25.50
N LEU A 250 -30.59 -14.06 26.22
CA LEU A 250 -30.34 -14.36 27.64
C LEU A 250 -31.54 -13.97 28.52
N LEU A 251 -32.11 -12.78 28.32
CA LEU A 251 -33.28 -12.32 29.03
C LEU A 251 -34.50 -13.21 28.76
N ALA A 252 -34.65 -13.72 27.55
CA ALA A 252 -35.75 -14.64 27.21
C ALA A 252 -35.57 -16.01 27.91
N GLU A 253 -34.33 -16.54 27.96
CA GLU A 253 -34.01 -17.79 28.68
C GLU A 253 -34.26 -17.66 30.18
N GLU A 254 -34.00 -16.49 30.77
CA GLU A 254 -34.29 -16.20 32.17
C GLU A 254 -35.77 -15.83 32.45
N GLY A 255 -36.63 -15.75 31.42
CA GLY A 255 -38.03 -15.40 31.54
C GLY A 255 -38.28 -13.91 31.84
N ARG A 256 -37.30 -13.04 31.67
CA ARG A 256 -37.31 -11.60 31.95
C ARG A 256 -37.97 -10.78 30.82
N ILE A 257 -39.20 -11.14 30.45
CA ILE A 257 -39.92 -10.55 29.31
C ILE A 257 -40.23 -9.06 29.51
N GLU A 258 -40.51 -8.61 30.74
CA GLU A 258 -40.73 -7.19 31.03
C GLU A 258 -39.47 -6.35 30.81
N ASP A 259 -38.26 -6.91 31.08
CA ASP A 259 -37.00 -6.24 30.81
C ASP A 259 -36.75 -6.11 29.30
N ILE A 260 -37.12 -7.12 28.51
CA ILE A 260 -37.03 -7.04 27.03
C ILE A 260 -37.93 -5.90 26.51
N LYS A 261 -39.19 -5.79 26.99
CA LYS A 261 -40.12 -4.73 26.59
C LYS A 261 -39.56 -3.35 26.96
N LYS A 262 -39.06 -3.20 28.18
CA LYS A 262 -38.52 -1.93 28.66
C LYS A 262 -37.25 -1.53 27.90
N ALA A 263 -36.31 -2.45 27.72
CA ALA A 263 -35.07 -2.22 26.97
C ALA A 263 -35.31 -1.85 25.48
N SER A 264 -36.43 -2.30 24.89
CA SER A 264 -36.78 -1.96 23.51
C SER A 264 -37.20 -0.49 23.30
N VAL A 265 -37.54 0.23 24.34
CA VAL A 265 -37.99 1.62 24.30
C VAL A 265 -37.14 2.57 25.15
N ASP A 266 -36.36 2.04 26.09
CA ASP A 266 -35.52 2.80 27.01
C ASP A 266 -34.05 2.44 26.78
N GLN A 267 -33.30 3.35 26.14
CA GLN A 267 -31.91 3.14 25.75
C GLN A 267 -30.96 3.15 26.95
N GLU A 268 -31.25 3.91 28.00
CA GLU A 268 -30.42 3.90 29.23
C GLU A 268 -30.58 2.58 29.97
N TYR A 269 -31.83 2.08 30.01
CA TYR A 269 -32.10 0.76 30.58
C TYR A 269 -31.46 -0.37 29.81
N LEU A 270 -31.48 -0.31 28.47
CA LEU A 270 -30.75 -1.25 27.61
C LEU A 270 -29.23 -1.26 27.93
N GLN A 271 -28.65 -0.09 28.09
CA GLN A 271 -27.20 0.00 28.46
C GLN A 271 -26.92 -0.58 29.85
N SER A 272 -27.80 -0.37 30.83
CA SER A 272 -27.64 -0.97 32.15
C SER A 272 -27.71 -2.50 32.12
N LEU A 273 -28.59 -3.07 31.30
CA LEU A 273 -28.67 -4.52 31.11
C LEU A 273 -27.45 -5.10 30.37
N LEU A 274 -26.94 -4.40 29.35
CA LEU A 274 -25.69 -4.82 28.68
C LEU A 274 -24.52 -4.87 29.67
N LEU A 275 -24.44 -3.95 30.61
CA LEU A 275 -23.43 -3.97 31.68
C LEU A 275 -23.68 -5.11 32.69
N GLU A 276 -24.94 -5.37 33.04
CA GLU A 276 -25.32 -6.46 33.97
C GLU A 276 -24.88 -7.83 33.42
N PHE A 277 -24.99 -8.04 32.09
CA PHE A 277 -24.64 -9.29 31.43
C PHE A 277 -23.21 -9.32 30.85
N ASP A 278 -22.39 -8.31 31.14
CA ASP A 278 -21.00 -8.17 30.66
C ASP A 278 -20.87 -8.25 29.11
N LEU A 279 -21.78 -7.56 28.42
CA LEU A 279 -21.87 -7.52 26.95
C LEU A 279 -21.39 -6.22 26.31
#